data_c4b969ecdde2de4da0556a707aa05e24
#
_entry.id   c4b969ecdde2de4da0556a707aa05e24
#
_cell.length_a   1.000
_cell.length_b   1.000
_cell.length_c   1.000
_cell.angle_alpha   90.00
_cell.angle_beta   90.00
_cell.angle_gamma   90.00
#
_symmetry.space_group_name_H-M   'P 1'
#
loop_
_entity.id
_entity.type
_entity.pdbx_description
1 polymer ?
#
loop_
_entity_poly.entity_id
_entity_poly.type
_entity_poly.pdbx_seq_one_letter_code
_entity_poly.pdbx_strand_id
1 'polypeptide(L)'
;DLACWSCSLFFEDKAWGIPIFTNNDIINERSEEYHIHNNTLDSTSRLEKKITFYYGNFCSICCAMRYLLESIELPSNYKQIYKNLLYYTYEKVVGHRITYIPPAHPKTKMKIYCGKDGWSEEEYREKNRILEKYMII
;
A
#
# COMPACT_ATOMS: atom_id res chain seq x y z
N ASP A 1 -1.59 15.78 -10.22
CA ASP A 1 -0.46 14.88 -9.99
C ASP A 1 -0.18 14.72 -8.52
N LEU A 2 0.05 13.49 -8.10
CA LEU A 2 0.38 13.17 -6.74
C LEU A 2 1.88 12.97 -6.59
N ALA A 3 2.44 13.42 -5.46
CA ALA A 3 3.81 13.12 -5.10
C ALA A 3 3.84 11.89 -4.21
N CYS A 4 4.77 11.00 -4.48
CA CYS A 4 4.97 9.81 -3.65
C CYS A 4 5.56 10.22 -2.31
N TRP A 5 4.98 9.72 -1.22
CA TRP A 5 5.46 10.06 0.13
C TRP A 5 6.83 9.46 0.44
N SER A 6 7.25 8.43 -0.27
CA SER A 6 8.55 7.81 -0.07
C SER A 6 9.64 8.44 -0.93
N CYS A 7 9.45 8.44 -2.25
CA CYS A 7 10.48 8.93 -3.16
C CYS A 7 10.35 10.40 -3.54
N SER A 8 9.24 11.02 -3.22
CA SER A 8 8.93 12.43 -3.49
C SER A 8 8.71 12.77 -4.96
N LEU A 9 8.76 11.78 -5.84
CA LEU A 9 8.54 12.00 -7.28
C LEU A 9 7.05 12.03 -7.59
N PHE A 10 6.69 12.85 -8.56
CA PHE A 10 5.31 12.91 -9.04
C PHE A 10 4.98 11.69 -9.88
N PHE A 11 3.74 11.24 -9.81
CA PHE A 11 3.26 10.12 -10.60
C PHE A 11 1.80 10.36 -11.02
N GLU A 12 1.43 9.76 -12.13
CA GLU A 12 0.07 9.90 -12.68
C GLU A 12 -0.77 8.65 -12.50
N ASP A 13 -0.13 7.53 -12.26
CA ASP A 13 -0.81 6.26 -12.09
C ASP A 13 -1.60 6.23 -10.79
N LYS A 14 -2.37 5.16 -10.62
CA LYS A 14 -3.12 4.95 -9.40
C LYS A 14 -2.19 4.91 -8.20
N ALA A 15 -2.54 5.68 -7.17
CA ALA A 15 -1.76 5.70 -5.93
C ALA A 15 -1.95 4.41 -5.13
N TRP A 16 -0.85 3.94 -4.54
CA TRP A 16 -0.86 2.88 -3.54
C TRP A 16 -0.90 3.53 -2.16
N GLY A 17 -1.57 2.87 -1.23
CA GLY A 17 -1.58 3.31 0.16
C GLY A 17 -1.19 2.16 1.08
N ILE A 18 -0.77 2.48 2.29
CA ILE A 18 -0.53 1.48 3.31
C ILE A 18 -1.86 1.18 3.98
N PRO A 19 -2.37 -0.07 3.88
CA PRO A 19 -3.63 -0.40 4.56
C PRO A 19 -3.37 -0.40 6.06
N ILE A 20 -4.05 0.48 6.77
CA ILE A 20 -3.87 0.60 8.22
C ILE A 20 -5.03 0.01 8.99
N PHE A 21 -6.14 -0.22 8.32
CA PHE A 21 -7.34 -0.60 9.03
C PHE A 21 -8.37 -1.19 8.06
N THR A 22 -8.88 -2.35 8.41
CA THR A 22 -10.03 -2.92 7.71
C THR A 22 -11.14 -3.05 8.73
N ASN A 23 -12.22 -2.31 8.52
CA ASN A 23 -13.28 -2.20 9.50
C ASN A 23 -14.43 -3.14 9.20
N ASN A 24 -14.34 -4.35 9.72
CA ASN A 24 -15.43 -5.31 9.60
C ASN A 24 -16.61 -4.94 10.49
N ASP A 25 -16.34 -4.38 11.66
CA ASP A 25 -17.41 -4.07 12.62
C ASP A 25 -18.35 -3.00 12.11
N ILE A 26 -17.79 -1.93 11.55
CA ILE A 26 -18.63 -0.87 10.95
C ILE A 26 -19.42 -1.42 9.77
N ILE A 27 -18.80 -2.27 8.96
CA ILE A 27 -19.48 -2.90 7.84
C ILE A 27 -20.62 -3.78 8.33
N ASN A 28 -20.38 -4.53 9.40
CA ASN A 28 -21.40 -5.39 9.98
C ASN A 28 -22.58 -4.58 10.50
N GLU A 29 -22.32 -3.47 11.17
CA GLU A 29 -23.37 -2.58 11.63
C GLU A 29 -24.20 -2.06 10.46
N ARG A 30 -23.54 -1.59 9.42
CA ARG A 30 -24.23 -1.15 8.21
C ARG A 30 -24.98 -2.27 7.52
N SER A 31 -24.42 -3.44 7.54
CA SER A 31 -25.08 -4.61 6.95
C SER A 31 -26.32 -4.99 7.72
N GLU A 32 -26.30 -4.85 9.05
CA GLU A 32 -27.49 -5.06 9.87
C GLU A 32 -28.60 -4.07 9.52
N GLU A 33 -28.25 -2.82 9.27
CA GLU A 33 -29.22 -1.83 8.79
C GLU A 33 -29.83 -2.27 7.47
N TYR A 34 -29.03 -2.83 6.59
CA TYR A 34 -29.52 -3.37 5.33
C TYR A 34 -30.41 -4.58 5.53
N HIS A 35 -30.16 -5.37 6.55
CA HIS A 35 -31.04 -6.49 6.90
C HIS A 35 -32.45 -6.01 7.21
N ILE A 36 -32.55 -4.86 7.88
CA ILE A 36 -33.84 -4.26 8.23
C ILE A 36 -34.57 -3.78 6.98
N HIS A 37 -33.84 -3.20 6.04
CA HIS A 37 -34.41 -2.64 4.82
C HIS A 37 -34.64 -3.65 3.72
N ASN A 38 -33.79 -4.66 3.65
CA ASN A 38 -33.87 -5.70 2.66
C ASN A 38 -34.19 -7.00 3.38
N ASN A 39 -34.56 -8.01 2.66
CA ASN A 39 -34.72 -9.28 3.33
C ASN A 39 -33.33 -9.83 3.72
N THR A 40 -33.34 -10.78 4.62
CA THR A 40 -32.11 -11.31 5.19
C THR A 40 -31.16 -11.95 4.20
N LEU A 41 -31.67 -12.40 3.05
CA LEU A 41 -30.83 -13.06 2.05
C LEU A 41 -29.85 -12.12 1.39
N ASP A 42 -30.27 -10.89 1.14
CA ASP A 42 -29.44 -9.92 0.46
C ASP A 42 -28.35 -9.37 1.35
N SER A 43 -28.60 -9.29 2.63
CA SER A 43 -27.67 -8.69 3.55
C SER A 43 -26.48 -9.61 3.89
N THR A 44 -26.63 -10.91 3.68
CA THR A 44 -25.53 -11.85 3.93
C THR A 44 -24.31 -11.52 3.06
N SER A 45 -24.56 -11.20 1.78
CA SER A 45 -23.45 -10.84 0.89
C SER A 45 -22.80 -9.51 1.28
N ARG A 46 -23.54 -8.64 1.95
CA ARG A 46 -23.00 -7.35 2.40
C ARG A 46 -22.11 -7.47 3.61
N LEU A 47 -22.34 -8.48 4.44
CA LEU A 47 -21.47 -8.76 5.59
C LEU A 47 -20.06 -9.12 5.15
N GLU A 48 -19.90 -9.56 3.92
CA GLU A 48 -18.59 -9.90 3.36
C GLU A 48 -17.81 -8.69 2.86
N LYS A 49 -18.48 -7.56 2.66
CA LYS A 49 -17.79 -6.36 2.22
C LYS A 49 -16.92 -5.80 3.32
N LYS A 50 -15.76 -5.32 2.91
CA LYS A 50 -14.78 -4.74 3.81
C LYS A 50 -14.43 -3.34 3.36
N ILE A 51 -14.31 -2.43 4.30
CA ILE A 51 -13.80 -1.09 4.04
C ILE A 51 -12.36 -1.06 4.53
N THR A 52 -11.45 -0.74 3.63
CA THR A 52 -10.04 -0.63 3.96
C THR A 52 -9.64 0.83 3.92
N PHE A 53 -9.01 1.28 4.98
CA PHE A 53 -8.48 2.65 5.08
C PHE A 53 -6.99 2.62 4.76
N TYR A 54 -6.54 3.59 3.96
CA TYR A 54 -5.17 3.66 3.48
C TYR A 54 -4.48 4.90 3.99
N TYR A 55 -3.20 4.78 4.24
CA TYR A 55 -2.35 5.87 4.69
C TYR A 55 -1.31 6.17 3.62
N GLY A 56 -1.25 7.43 3.20
CA GLY A 56 -0.26 7.91 2.26
C GLY A 56 -0.56 7.66 0.80
N ASN A 57 0.22 8.29 -0.05
CA ASN A 57 0.17 8.15 -1.50
C ASN A 57 1.54 7.69 -1.99
N PHE A 58 1.58 6.54 -2.63
CA PHE A 58 2.84 5.96 -3.10
C PHE A 58 2.73 5.58 -4.56
N CYS A 59 3.80 5.78 -5.30
CA CYS A 59 3.81 5.46 -6.73
C CYS A 59 3.91 3.95 -6.98
N SER A 60 4.37 3.19 -6.00
CA SER A 60 4.46 1.74 -6.10
C SER A 60 4.31 1.10 -4.72
N ILE A 61 4.07 -0.20 -4.72
CA ILE A 61 3.99 -0.96 -3.48
C ILE A 61 5.35 -1.00 -2.77
N CYS A 62 6.44 -0.99 -3.53
CA CYS A 62 7.79 -0.97 -2.97
C CYS A 62 8.07 0.32 -2.22
N CYS A 63 7.60 1.45 -2.74
CA CYS A 63 7.70 2.74 -2.04
C CYS A 63 6.86 2.74 -0.77
N ALA A 64 5.67 2.14 -0.80
CA ALA A 64 4.85 2.00 0.39
C ALA A 64 5.58 1.19 1.47
N MET A 65 6.23 0.10 1.09
CA MET A 65 7.01 -0.72 2.02
C MET A 65 8.18 0.06 2.61
N ARG A 66 8.91 0.82 1.79
CA ARG A 66 10.03 1.65 2.27
C ARG A 66 9.55 2.65 3.32
N TYR A 67 8.46 3.33 3.04
CA TYR A 67 7.89 4.30 3.97
C TYR A 67 7.46 3.64 5.28
N LEU A 68 6.80 2.50 5.17
CA LEU A 68 6.34 1.76 6.34
C LEU A 68 7.51 1.39 7.27
N LEU A 69 8.62 0.93 6.70
CA LEU A 69 9.77 0.50 7.49
C LEU A 69 10.52 1.66 8.14
N GLU A 70 10.56 2.81 7.47
CA GLU A 70 11.36 3.95 7.93
C GLU A 70 10.58 5.02 8.66
N SER A 71 9.27 5.05 8.52
CA SER A 71 8.45 6.12 9.10
C SER A 71 8.50 6.11 10.62
N ILE A 72 8.75 7.28 11.19
CA ILE A 72 8.65 7.49 12.63
C ILE A 72 7.24 7.90 13.05
N GLU A 73 6.40 8.29 12.07
CA GLU A 73 5.03 8.70 12.33
C GLU A 73 4.10 7.54 12.63
N LEU A 74 4.39 6.39 12.03
CA LEU A 74 3.59 5.20 12.26
C LEU A 74 4.02 4.51 13.56
N PRO A 75 3.06 4.11 14.41
CA PRO A 75 3.42 3.45 15.66
C PRO A 75 4.17 2.14 15.41
N SER A 76 5.31 1.98 16.07
CA SER A 76 6.19 0.81 15.89
C SER A 76 5.49 -0.50 16.18
N ASN A 77 4.65 -0.52 17.20
CA ASN A 77 3.93 -1.73 17.60
C ASN A 77 2.86 -2.15 16.59
N TYR A 78 2.46 -1.26 15.67
CA TYR A 78 1.50 -1.60 14.63
C TYR A 78 2.13 -1.87 13.28
N LYS A 79 3.42 -1.61 13.10
CA LYS A 79 4.08 -1.78 11.81
C LYS A 79 3.97 -3.19 11.25
N GLN A 80 4.07 -4.20 12.10
CA GLN A 80 3.94 -5.57 11.63
C GLN A 80 2.52 -5.86 11.13
N ILE A 81 1.52 -5.30 11.79
CA ILE A 81 0.13 -5.44 11.38
C ILE A 81 -0.08 -4.76 10.02
N TYR A 82 0.43 -3.56 9.87
CA TYR A 82 0.32 -2.83 8.60
C TYR A 82 1.06 -3.53 7.47
N LYS A 83 2.21 -4.11 7.77
CA LYS A 83 2.97 -4.91 6.82
C LYS A 83 2.17 -6.12 6.34
N ASN A 84 1.55 -6.83 7.26
CA ASN A 84 0.71 -7.97 6.91
C ASN A 84 -0.48 -7.58 6.04
N LEU A 85 -1.11 -6.44 6.37
CA LEU A 85 -2.23 -5.92 5.57
C LEU A 85 -1.77 -5.52 4.18
N LEU A 86 -0.57 -4.97 4.06
CA LEU A 86 0.00 -4.59 2.76
C LEU A 86 0.19 -5.82 1.87
N TYR A 87 0.77 -6.89 2.42
CA TYR A 87 0.92 -8.16 1.69
C TYR A 87 -0.42 -8.71 1.27
N TYR A 88 -1.36 -8.77 2.18
CA TYR A 88 -2.68 -9.32 1.92
C TYR A 88 -3.40 -8.55 0.82
N THR A 89 -3.37 -7.23 0.89
CA THR A 89 -4.01 -6.37 -0.09
C THR A 89 -3.37 -6.53 -1.46
N TYR A 90 -2.04 -6.58 -1.51
CA TYR A 90 -1.32 -6.71 -2.77
C TYR A 90 -1.58 -8.05 -3.43
N GLU A 91 -1.62 -9.14 -2.66
CA GLU A 91 -1.95 -10.45 -3.19
C GLU A 91 -3.32 -10.45 -3.87
N LYS A 92 -4.29 -9.74 -3.32
CA LYS A 92 -5.61 -9.63 -3.93
C LYS A 92 -5.57 -8.87 -5.24
N VAL A 93 -4.77 -7.82 -5.31
CA VAL A 93 -4.67 -7.01 -6.53
C VAL A 93 -4.01 -7.79 -7.65
N VAL A 94 -2.91 -8.49 -7.37
CA VAL A 94 -2.18 -9.25 -8.40
C VAL A 94 -2.78 -10.62 -8.68
N GLY A 95 -3.59 -11.14 -7.77
CA GLY A 95 -4.28 -12.41 -7.98
C GLY A 95 -3.46 -13.66 -7.70
N HIS A 96 -2.31 -13.53 -7.07
CA HIS A 96 -1.50 -14.67 -6.67
C HIS A 96 -0.70 -14.33 -5.41
N ARG A 97 -0.10 -15.37 -4.83
CA ARG A 97 0.65 -15.23 -3.59
C ARG A 97 1.96 -14.46 -3.80
N ILE A 98 2.28 -13.62 -2.83
CA ILE A 98 3.52 -12.85 -2.79
C ILE A 98 4.34 -13.30 -1.59
N THR A 99 5.60 -13.67 -1.81
CA THR A 99 6.48 -14.07 -0.70
C THR A 99 7.21 -12.91 -0.07
N TYR A 100 7.48 -11.87 -0.85
CA TYR A 100 8.29 -10.77 -0.35
C TYR A 100 8.00 -9.51 -1.16
N ILE A 101 7.84 -8.40 -0.45
CA ILE A 101 7.73 -7.07 -1.06
C ILE A 101 9.03 -6.35 -0.72
N PRO A 102 9.96 -6.19 -1.69
CA PRO A 102 11.19 -5.47 -1.42
C PRO A 102 10.89 -4.00 -1.21
N PRO A 103 11.48 -3.36 -0.19
CA PRO A 103 11.32 -1.92 -0.04
C PRO A 103 12.04 -1.21 -1.18
N ALA A 104 11.46 -0.11 -1.66
CA ALA A 104 12.08 0.70 -2.71
C ALA A 104 13.44 1.22 -2.22
N HIS A 105 14.30 1.59 -3.16
CA HIS A 105 15.56 2.23 -2.80
C HIS A 105 15.28 3.56 -2.10
N PRO A 106 16.11 3.97 -1.12
CA PRO A 106 15.92 5.26 -0.46
C PRO A 106 16.04 6.40 -1.48
N LYS A 107 15.21 7.41 -1.35
CA LYS A 107 15.26 8.56 -2.25
C LYS A 107 16.61 9.27 -2.24
N THR A 108 17.37 9.10 -1.16
CA THR A 108 18.70 9.68 -1.02
C THR A 108 19.72 9.15 -2.01
N LYS A 109 19.38 8.08 -2.74
CA LYS A 109 20.23 7.60 -3.84
C LYS A 109 20.19 8.52 -5.05
N MET A 110 19.19 9.37 -5.17
CA MET A 110 19.07 10.27 -6.31
C MET A 110 20.03 11.47 -6.19
N LYS A 111 20.47 11.96 -7.36
CA LYS A 111 21.38 13.11 -7.45
C LYS A 111 20.90 14.33 -6.69
N ILE A 112 19.60 14.57 -6.69
CA ILE A 112 19.03 15.74 -6.02
C ILE A 112 19.30 15.73 -4.52
N TYR A 113 19.54 14.56 -3.96
CA TYR A 113 19.82 14.43 -2.52
C TYR A 113 21.27 14.14 -2.19
N CYS A 114 21.99 13.38 -3.03
CA CYS A 114 23.35 12.95 -2.71
C CYS A 114 24.44 13.49 -3.61
N GLY A 115 24.10 14.27 -4.64
CA GLY A 115 25.07 14.88 -5.52
C GLY A 115 25.30 14.13 -6.82
N LYS A 116 26.30 14.56 -7.56
CA LYS A 116 26.53 14.12 -8.95
C LYS A 116 26.70 12.62 -9.14
N ASP A 117 27.14 11.91 -8.12
CA ASP A 117 27.33 10.46 -8.20
C ASP A 117 26.04 9.67 -7.97
N GLY A 118 24.97 10.36 -7.64
CA GLY A 118 23.69 9.74 -7.42
C GLY A 118 22.97 9.37 -8.71
N TRP A 119 21.85 8.73 -8.56
CA TRP A 119 21.00 8.33 -9.69
C TRP A 119 20.16 9.50 -10.19
N SER A 120 19.93 9.54 -11.51
CA SER A 120 18.91 10.43 -12.05
C SER A 120 17.54 9.91 -11.64
N GLU A 121 16.50 10.75 -11.82
CA GLU A 121 15.14 10.34 -11.56
C GLU A 121 14.77 9.08 -12.37
N GLU A 122 15.15 9.06 -13.64
CA GLU A 122 14.86 7.92 -14.51
C GLU A 122 15.56 6.66 -14.05
N GLU A 123 16.83 6.77 -13.66
CA GLU A 123 17.58 5.63 -13.12
C GLU A 123 16.96 5.10 -11.84
N TYR A 124 16.54 6.02 -10.97
CA TYR A 124 15.90 5.64 -9.72
C TYR A 124 14.62 4.86 -9.98
N ARG A 125 13.77 5.37 -10.88
CA ARG A 125 12.52 4.70 -11.22
C ARG A 125 12.76 3.32 -11.82
N GLU A 126 13.77 3.20 -12.70
CA GLU A 126 14.09 1.92 -13.32
C GLU A 126 14.61 0.92 -12.31
N LYS A 127 15.45 1.34 -11.39
CA LYS A 127 15.97 0.45 -10.36
C LYS A 127 14.86 -0.04 -9.42
N ASN A 128 13.90 0.80 -9.10
CA ASN A 128 12.75 0.38 -8.29
C ASN A 128 11.84 -0.55 -9.08
N ARG A 129 11.68 -0.33 -10.38
CA ARG A 129 10.88 -1.19 -11.23
C ARG A 129 11.45 -2.61 -11.29
N ILE A 130 12.78 -2.73 -11.28
CA ILE A 130 13.44 -4.02 -11.24
C ILE A 130 13.12 -4.78 -9.94
N LEU A 131 13.02 -4.08 -8.82
CA LEU A 131 12.68 -4.70 -7.54
C LEU A 131 11.32 -5.43 -7.58
N GLU A 132 10.38 -4.90 -8.33
CA GLU A 132 9.04 -5.52 -8.42
C GLU A 132 9.09 -6.93 -8.98
N LYS A 133 10.10 -7.26 -9.76
CA LYS A 133 10.25 -8.59 -10.33
C LYS A 133 10.54 -9.66 -9.28
N TYR A 134 11.04 -9.26 -8.11
CA TYR A 134 11.36 -10.20 -7.04
C TYR A 134 10.14 -10.53 -6.17
N MET A 135 9.03 -9.84 -6.36
CA MET A 135 7.82 -10.09 -5.61
C MET A 135 7.04 -11.30 -6.12
N ILE A 136 7.28 -11.68 -7.36
CA ILE A 136 6.53 -12.73 -8.03
C ILE A 136 7.25 -14.06 -7.85
N ILE A 137 6.54 -15.04 -7.40
CA ILE A 137 7.06 -16.40 -7.25
C ILE A 137 6.86 -17.17 -8.54
#